data_ec4cc43930948163229e17374115de9a
#
_entry.id   ec4cc43930948163229e17374115de9a
#
_cell.length_a   1.000
_cell.length_b   1.000
_cell.length_c   1.000
_cell.angle_alpha   90.00
_cell.angle_beta   90.00
_cell.angle_gamma   90.00
#
_symmetry.space_group_name_H-M   'P 1'
#
loop_
_entity.id
_entity.type
_entity.pdbx_description
1 polymer ?
#
loop_
_entity_poly.entity_id
_entity_poly.type
_entity_poly.pdbx_seq_one_letter_code
_entity_poly.pdbx_strand_id
1 'polypeptide(L)'
;MNKKLIVTAMGVALAAGMGMANADVKVYGQLDLSIDAVDVDGGSDDVNMNSNRSAVGFKGTEDLGGGLKAFFKVEYQTDMDDAGTAAGPLEDDTNEGDGKDGWKSRDQYIGLKMEGFGKLTFGMMSTAYKSPASKLDPFYRTRNQSRNVGLQSSLHKGRGEEGQGRATNTVRYDSPTFAGGAKVFGTYTLDNSEADGENDDPYSVGASYKAGGIYAFASYITTDRGGNDDATQFGIKYTMGDAAFWGMYEIDGGLITSTSNPNLGDGADVFNVGASYTIGNNLVSFDYGEGDDVDLDGGGTLNTSYTTWRLGGYHKFSNRTRVYATFSEQDFDAAVAGHNKGEQDIFSVGLRHNF
;
A
#
# COMPACT_ATOMS: atom_id res chain seq x y z
N MET A 1 -7.89 -23.17 7.59
CA MET A 1 -6.67 -24.00 7.29
C MET A 1 -6.03 -24.45 8.59
N ASN A 2 -5.50 -25.67 8.68
CA ASN A 2 -5.07 -26.24 9.98
C ASN A 2 -3.74 -25.59 10.44
N LYS A 3 -3.78 -24.72 11.48
CA LYS A 3 -2.61 -23.98 12.04
C LYS A 3 -1.42 -24.91 12.35
N LYS A 4 -1.67 -26.19 12.62
CA LYS A 4 -0.61 -27.20 12.87
C LYS A 4 0.22 -27.56 11.62
N LEU A 5 -0.36 -27.43 10.43
CA LEU A 5 0.35 -27.71 9.16
C LEU A 5 1.39 -26.62 8.84
N ILE A 6 1.09 -25.37 9.18
CA ILE A 6 2.01 -24.23 8.99
C ILE A 6 3.23 -24.39 9.90
N VAL A 7 3.02 -24.76 11.18
CA VAL A 7 4.10 -24.96 12.14
C VAL A 7 5.02 -26.15 11.76
N THR A 8 4.45 -27.22 11.18
CA THR A 8 5.25 -28.38 10.74
C THR A 8 6.10 -28.06 9.51
N ALA A 9 5.61 -27.28 8.57
CA ALA A 9 6.37 -26.83 7.40
C ALA A 9 7.57 -25.92 7.78
N MET A 10 7.45 -25.16 8.87
CA MET A 10 8.54 -24.32 9.41
C MET A 10 9.67 -25.14 10.04
N GLY A 11 9.37 -26.27 10.66
CA GLY A 11 10.35 -27.10 11.37
C GLY A 11 11.35 -27.83 10.46
N VAL A 12 10.99 -28.09 9.21
CA VAL A 12 11.82 -28.85 8.26
C VAL A 12 12.91 -27.97 7.58
N ALA A 13 12.73 -26.67 7.53
CA ALA A 13 13.69 -25.75 6.88
C ALA A 13 14.93 -25.42 7.74
N LEU A 14 14.95 -25.76 9.02
CA LEU A 14 15.98 -25.36 9.99
C LEU A 14 17.18 -26.30 10.12
N ALA A 15 17.27 -27.36 9.35
CA ALA A 15 18.25 -28.43 9.60
C ALA A 15 19.48 -28.49 8.67
N ALA A 16 19.80 -27.44 7.89
CA ALA A 16 20.91 -27.49 6.93
C ALA A 16 21.88 -26.33 7.05
N GLY A 17 23.07 -26.61 7.57
CA GLY A 17 24.32 -25.96 7.18
C GLY A 17 24.84 -24.80 8.03
N MET A 18 25.78 -25.08 8.93
CA MET A 18 26.62 -24.06 9.59
C MET A 18 27.77 -23.67 8.68
N GLY A 19 27.66 -22.52 7.99
CA GLY A 19 28.76 -21.79 7.38
C GLY A 19 29.08 -20.54 8.20
N MET A 20 30.31 -20.01 8.13
CA MET A 20 30.60 -18.71 8.77
C MET A 20 29.78 -17.61 8.11
N ALA A 21 28.83 -17.10 8.86
CA ALA A 21 27.87 -16.12 8.40
C ALA A 21 28.46 -14.70 8.43
N ASN A 22 28.54 -14.04 7.27
CA ASN A 22 28.78 -12.62 7.19
C ASN A 22 27.42 -11.90 7.00
N ALA A 23 26.93 -11.27 8.05
CA ALA A 23 25.72 -10.45 7.98
C ALA A 23 26.06 -9.06 7.42
N ASP A 24 25.48 -8.70 6.28
CA ASP A 24 25.54 -7.33 5.72
C ASP A 24 24.35 -6.53 6.23
N VAL A 25 24.60 -5.63 7.19
CA VAL A 25 23.57 -4.74 7.75
C VAL A 25 23.72 -3.34 7.15
N LYS A 26 22.62 -2.81 6.61
CA LYS A 26 22.55 -1.48 6.00
C LYS A 26 21.56 -0.60 6.74
N VAL A 27 22.00 0.60 7.10
CA VAL A 27 21.10 1.70 7.46
C VAL A 27 20.58 2.33 6.18
N TYR A 28 19.32 2.65 6.14
CA TYR A 28 18.69 3.35 5.00
C TYR A 28 17.54 4.21 5.50
N GLY A 29 17.11 5.15 4.67
CA GLY A 29 15.96 5.97 5.01
C GLY A 29 15.45 6.77 3.84
N GLN A 30 14.32 7.44 4.09
CA GLN A 30 13.69 8.40 3.23
C GLN A 30 13.20 9.56 4.09
N LEU A 31 13.56 10.75 3.72
CA LEU A 31 12.99 11.99 4.27
C LEU A 31 12.16 12.64 3.17
N ASP A 32 10.90 12.95 3.45
CA ASP A 32 9.96 13.53 2.50
C ASP A 32 9.05 14.52 3.22
N LEU A 33 9.21 15.78 2.90
CA LEU A 33 8.39 16.87 3.42
C LEU A 33 7.73 17.60 2.26
N SER A 34 6.46 18.00 2.45
CA SER A 34 5.75 18.88 1.54
C SER A 34 5.07 20.02 2.29
N ILE A 35 4.81 21.09 1.54
CA ILE A 35 3.84 22.12 1.90
C ILE A 35 2.62 21.82 1.04
N ASP A 36 1.50 21.61 1.70
CA ASP A 36 0.25 21.22 1.08
C ASP A 36 -0.81 22.28 1.35
N ALA A 37 -1.43 22.80 0.30
CA ALA A 37 -2.64 23.61 0.38
C ALA A 37 -3.84 22.70 0.07
N VAL A 38 -4.80 22.67 0.97
CA VAL A 38 -6.03 21.88 0.87
C VAL A 38 -7.21 22.84 0.88
N ASP A 39 -8.09 22.71 -0.09
CA ASP A 39 -9.34 23.43 -0.20
C ASP A 39 -10.47 22.39 -0.21
N VAL A 40 -11.50 22.60 0.60
CA VAL A 40 -12.63 21.68 0.73
C VAL A 40 -13.94 22.48 0.67
N ASP A 41 -14.76 22.19 -0.31
CA ASP A 41 -16.08 22.81 -0.46
C ASP A 41 -16.89 22.71 0.84
N GLY A 42 -17.33 23.89 1.35
CA GLY A 42 -18.06 23.97 2.62
C GLY A 42 -17.25 23.66 3.87
N GLY A 43 -15.95 23.46 3.73
CA GLY A 43 -14.98 23.23 4.80
C GLY A 43 -14.11 24.46 5.09
N SER A 44 -12.89 24.21 5.54
CA SER A 44 -11.86 25.23 5.75
C SER A 44 -10.68 24.96 4.81
N ASP A 45 -10.18 26.06 4.23
CA ASP A 45 -8.90 26.04 3.52
C ASP A 45 -7.77 25.93 4.52
N ASP A 46 -6.77 25.10 4.23
CA ASP A 46 -5.66 24.90 5.14
C ASP A 46 -4.33 24.80 4.36
N VAL A 47 -3.26 25.31 4.96
CA VAL A 47 -1.90 25.18 4.42
C VAL A 47 -1.00 24.61 5.50
N ASN A 48 -0.55 23.38 5.30
CA ASN A 48 0.24 22.65 6.27
C ASN A 48 1.56 22.14 5.69
N MET A 49 2.55 21.96 6.57
CA MET A 49 3.72 21.16 6.26
C MET A 49 3.44 19.72 6.68
N ASN A 50 3.71 18.75 5.81
CA ASN A 50 3.45 17.33 6.07
C ASN A 50 4.69 16.47 5.84
N SER A 51 4.92 15.54 6.78
CA SER A 51 5.92 14.47 6.66
C SER A 51 5.32 13.29 5.91
N ASN A 52 5.71 13.13 4.65
CA ASN A 52 5.16 12.11 3.78
C ASN A 52 5.82 10.74 3.98
N ARG A 53 5.54 10.12 5.14
CA ARG A 53 6.07 8.80 5.49
C ARG A 53 7.60 8.77 5.50
N SER A 54 8.21 9.83 6.03
CA SER A 54 9.63 9.86 6.35
C SER A 54 9.95 8.69 7.27
N ALA A 55 11.04 7.98 6.99
CA ALA A 55 11.36 6.77 7.72
C ALA A 55 12.86 6.50 7.73
N VAL A 56 13.32 5.87 8.82
CA VAL A 56 14.65 5.28 8.95
C VAL A 56 14.52 3.80 9.23
N GLY A 57 15.46 3.02 8.73
CA GLY A 57 15.41 1.58 8.94
C GLY A 57 16.76 0.89 8.83
N PHE A 58 16.74 -0.35 9.28
CA PHE A 58 17.84 -1.30 9.18
C PHE A 58 17.36 -2.51 8.38
N LYS A 59 18.21 -3.00 7.50
CA LYS A 59 17.97 -4.24 6.78
C LYS A 59 19.27 -5.02 6.62
N GLY A 60 19.16 -6.32 6.60
CA GLY A 60 20.33 -7.16 6.45
C GLY A 60 20.02 -8.47 5.78
N THR A 61 21.08 -9.12 5.32
CA THR A 61 21.02 -10.45 4.74
C THR A 61 22.24 -11.23 5.20
N GLU A 62 22.04 -12.49 5.56
CA GLU A 62 23.05 -13.44 5.98
C GLU A 62 22.98 -14.65 5.08
N ASP A 63 24.11 -15.08 4.54
CA ASP A 63 24.22 -16.32 3.76
C ASP A 63 24.40 -17.51 4.71
N LEU A 64 23.43 -18.44 4.68
CA LEU A 64 23.42 -19.63 5.52
C LEU A 64 24.02 -20.85 4.82
N GLY A 65 24.51 -20.68 3.58
CA GLY A 65 25.04 -21.78 2.78
C GLY A 65 23.95 -22.52 1.99
N GLY A 66 24.37 -23.33 1.02
CA GLY A 66 23.45 -24.14 0.21
C GLY A 66 22.41 -23.35 -0.59
N GLY A 67 22.64 -22.05 -0.85
CA GLY A 67 21.68 -21.18 -1.52
C GLY A 67 20.56 -20.61 -0.60
N LEU A 68 20.62 -20.93 0.69
CA LEU A 68 19.72 -20.42 1.71
C LEU A 68 20.28 -19.13 2.31
N LYS A 69 19.43 -18.12 2.47
CA LYS A 69 19.75 -16.82 3.08
C LYS A 69 18.69 -16.44 4.11
N ALA A 70 19.12 -15.96 5.27
CA ALA A 70 18.26 -15.21 6.17
C ALA A 70 18.24 -13.73 5.77
N PHE A 71 17.14 -13.03 6.00
CA PHE A 71 17.07 -11.60 5.81
C PHE A 71 16.12 -10.98 6.82
N PHE A 72 16.33 -9.70 7.12
CA PHE A 72 15.45 -8.94 7.98
C PHE A 72 15.29 -7.50 7.50
N LYS A 73 14.25 -6.85 7.99
CA LYS A 73 13.99 -5.42 7.85
C LYS A 73 13.31 -4.90 9.11
N VAL A 74 13.80 -3.77 9.62
CA VAL A 74 13.14 -3.02 10.71
C VAL A 74 13.09 -1.57 10.26
N GLU A 75 11.89 -1.01 10.11
CA GLU A 75 11.66 0.35 9.63
C GLU A 75 10.71 1.08 10.58
N TYR A 76 11.07 2.31 10.92
CA TYR A 76 10.25 3.22 11.69
C TYR A 76 9.97 4.49 10.88
N GLN A 77 8.72 4.93 10.90
CA GLN A 77 8.32 6.24 10.42
C GLN A 77 8.70 7.29 11.47
N THR A 78 9.11 8.45 11.01
CA THR A 78 9.34 9.64 11.83
C THR A 78 8.52 10.78 11.26
N ASP A 79 7.79 11.48 12.10
CA ASP A 79 7.06 12.69 11.75
C ASP A 79 8.00 13.88 11.98
N MET A 80 8.35 14.58 10.89
CA MET A 80 9.36 15.63 10.89
C MET A 80 8.74 17.03 10.95
N ASP A 81 7.47 17.14 10.70
CA ASP A 81 6.65 18.34 10.62
C ASP A 81 6.00 18.67 11.97
N ASP A 82 5.73 17.65 12.76
CA ASP A 82 5.05 17.80 14.03
C ASP A 82 5.62 16.86 15.09
N ALA A 83 5.82 17.39 16.28
CA ALA A 83 6.31 16.65 17.44
C ALA A 83 5.19 15.87 18.16
N GLY A 84 4.14 15.48 17.45
CA GLY A 84 3.08 14.61 17.99
C GLY A 84 1.76 15.29 18.30
N THR A 85 1.33 16.25 17.51
CA THR A 85 -0.07 16.70 17.51
C THR A 85 -0.91 15.82 16.59
N ALA A 86 -2.20 15.76 16.87
CA ALA A 86 -3.13 14.87 16.21
C ALA A 86 -3.12 15.07 14.69
N ALA A 87 -3.15 13.95 13.98
CA ALA A 87 -3.33 13.90 12.53
C ALA A 87 -4.51 14.76 12.08
N GLY A 88 -4.30 15.57 11.05
CA GLY A 88 -5.39 16.26 10.38
C GLY A 88 -6.35 15.27 9.69
N PRO A 89 -7.56 15.70 9.29
CA PRO A 89 -8.62 14.81 8.80
C PRO A 89 -8.28 13.98 7.55
N LEU A 90 -7.15 14.22 6.93
CA LEU A 90 -6.68 13.50 5.74
C LEU A 90 -5.44 12.63 6.00
N GLU A 91 -5.01 12.50 7.23
CA GLU A 91 -3.94 11.57 7.57
C GLU A 91 -4.50 10.16 7.76
N ASP A 92 -3.92 9.23 7.01
CA ASP A 92 -4.19 7.80 6.94
C ASP A 92 -3.76 7.05 8.22
N ASP A 93 -3.86 7.67 9.38
CA ASP A 93 -3.32 7.11 10.61
C ASP A 93 -4.33 7.15 11.77
N THR A 94 -5.58 6.80 11.45
CA THR A 94 -6.71 6.89 12.36
C THR A 94 -6.68 5.92 13.55
N ASN A 95 -5.69 5.03 13.63
CA ASN A 95 -5.63 4.01 14.70
C ASN A 95 -4.39 4.06 15.57
N GLU A 96 -3.62 5.15 15.52
CA GLU A 96 -2.46 5.22 16.38
C GLU A 96 -2.62 6.27 17.43
N GLY A 97 -3.03 5.77 18.56
CA GLY A 97 -3.16 6.52 19.77
C GLY A 97 -1.94 7.39 20.04
N ASP A 98 -2.25 8.56 20.51
CA ASP A 98 -1.42 9.49 21.24
C ASP A 98 -0.07 9.84 20.58
N GLY A 99 -0.05 10.87 19.79
CA GLY A 99 1.08 11.63 19.27
C GLY A 99 2.26 11.90 20.20
N LYS A 100 2.66 10.92 21.00
CA LYS A 100 3.77 11.04 21.96
C LYS A 100 5.02 10.31 21.51
N ASP A 101 4.89 9.39 20.58
CA ASP A 101 6.01 8.57 20.15
C ASP A 101 6.42 8.95 18.72
N GLY A 102 7.43 9.78 18.57
CA GLY A 102 7.98 10.22 17.29
C GLY A 102 8.50 9.10 16.36
N TRP A 103 8.19 7.83 16.67
CA TRP A 103 8.59 6.65 15.94
C TRP A 103 7.41 5.67 15.81
N LYS A 104 6.84 5.56 14.60
CA LYS A 104 5.76 4.61 14.32
C LYS A 104 6.33 3.39 13.60
N SER A 105 5.96 2.18 14.03
CA SER A 105 6.40 0.93 13.39
C SER A 105 5.90 0.83 11.95
N ARG A 106 6.80 0.45 11.03
CA ARG A 106 6.48 0.20 9.62
C ARG A 106 6.78 -1.27 9.28
N ASP A 107 7.50 -1.53 8.20
CA ASP A 107 7.88 -2.90 7.85
C ASP A 107 8.88 -3.46 8.89
N GLN A 108 8.47 -4.46 9.64
CA GLN A 108 9.29 -5.15 10.65
C GLN A 108 9.14 -6.65 10.46
N TYR A 109 10.12 -7.27 9.85
CA TYR A 109 10.04 -8.68 9.51
C TYR A 109 11.40 -9.37 9.45
N ILE A 110 11.36 -10.69 9.59
CA ILE A 110 12.47 -11.61 9.32
C ILE A 110 11.99 -12.65 8.31
N GLY A 111 12.90 -13.24 7.55
CA GLY A 111 12.53 -14.28 6.61
C GLY A 111 13.69 -15.10 6.09
N LEU A 112 13.32 -16.11 5.33
CA LEU A 112 14.25 -17.00 4.62
C LEU A 112 14.01 -16.90 3.11
N LYS A 113 15.09 -16.89 2.37
CA LYS A 113 15.07 -16.95 0.90
C LYS A 113 15.95 -18.10 0.44
N MET A 114 15.38 -18.92 -0.44
CA MET A 114 16.12 -20.00 -1.08
C MET A 114 16.00 -19.87 -2.60
N GLU A 115 17.13 -20.01 -3.29
CA GLU A 115 17.13 -19.99 -4.76
C GLU A 115 16.28 -21.14 -5.30
N GLY A 116 15.44 -20.85 -6.31
CA GLY A 116 14.49 -21.80 -6.89
C GLY A 116 13.20 -22.01 -6.08
N PHE A 117 13.16 -21.70 -4.78
CA PHE A 117 11.97 -21.87 -3.92
C PHE A 117 11.27 -20.55 -3.56
N GLY A 118 11.99 -19.42 -3.64
CA GLY A 118 11.41 -18.13 -3.33
C GLY A 118 11.73 -17.61 -1.94
N LYS A 119 10.80 -16.87 -1.36
CA LYS A 119 10.99 -16.13 -0.12
C LYS A 119 9.81 -16.33 0.82
N LEU A 120 10.09 -16.69 2.07
CA LEU A 120 9.13 -16.77 3.16
C LEU A 120 9.48 -15.69 4.20
N THR A 121 8.50 -14.87 4.57
CA THR A 121 8.68 -13.69 5.44
C THR A 121 7.67 -13.72 6.56
N PHE A 122 8.07 -13.30 7.76
CA PHE A 122 7.25 -13.29 8.98
C PHE A 122 7.34 -11.93 9.66
N GLY A 123 6.23 -11.37 10.09
CA GLY A 123 6.16 -10.11 10.81
C GLY A 123 5.16 -9.12 10.21
N MET A 124 5.46 -7.83 10.33
CA MET A 124 4.62 -6.74 9.82
C MET A 124 5.10 -6.29 8.44
N MET A 125 4.23 -6.31 7.44
CA MET A 125 4.58 -5.94 6.06
C MET A 125 3.35 -5.61 5.21
N SER A 126 3.60 -4.96 4.07
CA SER A 126 2.54 -4.75 3.07
C SER A 126 2.00 -6.07 2.54
N THR A 127 0.67 -6.16 2.41
CA THR A 127 -0.04 -7.35 1.94
C THR A 127 0.24 -7.68 0.47
N ALA A 128 -0.15 -8.89 0.07
CA ALA A 128 -0.12 -9.31 -1.33
C ALA A 128 -1.09 -8.49 -2.20
N TYR A 129 -2.18 -7.98 -1.62
CA TYR A 129 -3.09 -7.07 -2.29
C TYR A 129 -2.44 -5.70 -2.56
N LYS A 130 -1.95 -5.02 -1.53
CA LYS A 130 -1.36 -3.67 -1.64
C LYS A 130 -0.09 -3.60 -2.51
N SER A 131 0.78 -4.58 -2.39
CA SER A 131 2.16 -4.48 -2.91
C SER A 131 2.26 -4.26 -4.42
N PRO A 132 1.47 -4.92 -5.29
CA PRO A 132 1.57 -4.76 -6.73
C PRO A 132 1.06 -3.40 -7.22
N ALA A 133 -0.05 -2.89 -6.68
CA ALA A 133 -0.68 -1.65 -7.09
C ALA A 133 0.19 -0.41 -6.84
N SER A 134 1.01 -0.42 -5.79
CA SER A 134 1.94 0.68 -5.49
C SER A 134 2.95 1.00 -6.60
N LYS A 135 3.14 0.08 -7.57
CA LYS A 135 4.04 0.26 -8.73
C LYS A 135 3.41 1.05 -9.88
N LEU A 136 2.10 1.26 -9.83
CA LEU A 136 1.39 2.09 -10.79
C LEU A 136 1.45 3.58 -10.40
N ASP A 137 1.68 3.90 -9.12
CA ASP A 137 1.65 5.25 -8.58
C ASP A 137 3.02 5.96 -8.69
N PRO A 138 3.19 6.96 -9.58
CA PRO A 138 4.44 7.73 -9.70
C PRO A 138 4.71 8.63 -8.49
N PHE A 139 3.65 8.99 -7.72
CA PHE A 139 3.72 9.83 -6.53
C PHE A 139 3.54 9.04 -5.23
N TYR A 140 3.82 7.73 -5.25
CA TYR A 140 3.76 6.89 -4.06
C TYR A 140 4.57 7.47 -2.89
N ARG A 141 3.93 7.49 -1.71
CA ARG A 141 4.45 8.10 -0.47
C ARG A 141 4.53 9.64 -0.51
N THR A 142 3.75 10.33 -1.32
CA THR A 142 3.50 11.78 -1.19
C THR A 142 2.11 12.03 -0.61
N ARG A 143 1.77 13.28 -0.33
CA ARG A 143 0.42 13.67 0.06
C ARG A 143 -0.62 13.18 -0.96
N ASN A 144 -0.37 13.45 -2.25
CA ASN A 144 -1.25 13.10 -3.37
C ASN A 144 -0.95 11.70 -3.95
N GLN A 145 -0.54 10.71 -3.12
CA GLN A 145 -0.43 9.33 -3.57
C GLN A 145 -1.81 8.75 -3.92
N SER A 146 -1.87 7.82 -4.87
CA SER A 146 -3.12 7.31 -5.45
C SER A 146 -4.17 6.90 -4.42
N ARG A 147 -3.80 6.20 -3.36
CA ARG A 147 -4.71 5.76 -2.30
C ARG A 147 -5.24 6.90 -1.40
N ASN A 148 -4.61 8.07 -1.37
CA ASN A 148 -5.08 9.21 -0.57
C ASN A 148 -6.09 10.06 -1.34
N VAL A 149 -6.04 10.01 -2.66
CA VAL A 149 -6.83 10.84 -3.55
C VAL A 149 -7.82 10.03 -4.41
N GLY A 150 -8.28 8.87 -3.90
CA GLY A 150 -9.31 8.09 -4.55
C GLY A 150 -8.92 7.32 -5.82
N LEU A 151 -7.66 7.39 -6.26
CA LEU A 151 -7.17 6.60 -7.40
C LEU A 151 -6.90 5.12 -7.06
N GLN A 152 -7.01 4.74 -5.81
CA GLN A 152 -6.96 3.38 -5.26
C GLN A 152 -7.83 3.34 -4.01
N SER A 153 -8.43 2.19 -3.73
CA SER A 153 -9.33 2.00 -2.60
C SER A 153 -8.64 2.16 -1.22
N SER A 154 -9.47 2.20 -0.18
CA SER A 154 -9.06 2.21 1.23
C SER A 154 -8.22 0.99 1.60
N LEU A 155 -8.34 -0.15 0.93
CA LEU A 155 -7.59 -1.39 1.20
C LEU A 155 -6.07 -1.25 1.01
N HIS A 156 -5.62 -0.17 0.35
CA HIS A 156 -4.20 0.19 0.25
C HIS A 156 -3.71 1.03 1.44
N LYS A 157 -4.61 1.43 2.35
CA LYS A 157 -4.34 2.18 3.58
C LYS A 157 -4.31 1.27 4.79
N GLY A 158 -4.12 1.86 5.96
CA GLY A 158 -4.21 1.18 7.23
C GLY A 158 -3.08 0.23 7.57
N ARG A 159 -3.15 -0.27 8.78
CA ARG A 159 -2.33 -1.37 9.32
C ARG A 159 -3.09 -2.09 10.43
N GLY A 160 -2.69 -3.31 10.74
CA GLY A 160 -3.29 -4.10 11.82
C GLY A 160 -3.47 -5.55 11.41
N GLU A 161 -4.30 -6.25 12.12
CA GLU A 161 -4.60 -7.67 11.89
C GLU A 161 -5.72 -7.87 10.86
N GLU A 162 -6.38 -6.82 10.42
CA GLU A 162 -7.43 -6.82 9.39
C GLU A 162 -6.97 -7.27 7.99
N GLY A 163 -5.69 -7.59 7.82
CA GLY A 163 -5.15 -8.09 6.56
C GLY A 163 -5.02 -7.08 5.43
N GLN A 164 -5.47 -5.83 5.62
CA GLN A 164 -5.37 -4.77 4.63
C GLN A 164 -4.12 -3.90 4.82
N GLY A 165 -3.78 -3.13 3.83
CA GLY A 165 -2.69 -2.16 3.92
C GLY A 165 -1.34 -2.78 4.29
N ARG A 166 -0.90 -2.56 5.53
CA ARG A 166 0.24 -3.22 6.18
C ARG A 166 -0.28 -4.12 7.28
N ALA A 167 -0.23 -5.43 7.06
CA ALA A 167 -0.70 -6.39 8.03
C ALA A 167 0.40 -6.73 9.07
N THR A 168 -0.01 -6.85 10.32
CA THR A 168 0.76 -7.38 11.45
C THR A 168 0.57 -8.90 11.54
N ASN A 169 1.34 -9.59 12.37
CA ASN A 169 1.22 -11.05 12.58
C ASN A 169 1.12 -11.88 11.28
N THR A 170 1.83 -11.44 10.23
CA THR A 170 1.64 -11.93 8.86
C THR A 170 2.75 -12.88 8.43
N VAL A 171 2.35 -13.94 7.75
CA VAL A 171 3.24 -14.81 6.95
C VAL A 171 3.05 -14.46 5.48
N ARG A 172 4.15 -14.24 4.76
CA ARG A 172 4.14 -13.95 3.33
C ARG A 172 5.06 -14.88 2.56
N TYR A 173 4.55 -15.39 1.44
CA TYR A 173 5.34 -16.09 0.45
C TYR A 173 5.44 -15.27 -0.85
N ASP A 174 6.64 -15.20 -1.42
CA ASP A 174 6.88 -14.69 -2.78
C ASP A 174 7.66 -15.74 -3.58
N SER A 175 7.12 -16.21 -4.71
CA SER A 175 7.80 -17.18 -5.59
C SER A 175 9.07 -16.61 -6.22
N PRO A 176 9.96 -17.45 -6.74
CA PRO A 176 10.93 -17.03 -7.74
C PRO A 176 10.20 -16.47 -8.97
N THR A 177 10.95 -15.78 -9.84
CA THR A 177 10.44 -15.45 -11.17
C THR A 177 10.49 -16.70 -12.05
N PHE A 178 9.39 -17.03 -12.71
CA PHE A 178 9.26 -18.16 -13.64
C PHE A 178 8.56 -17.70 -14.92
N ALA A 179 8.46 -18.59 -15.92
CA ALA A 179 7.76 -18.35 -17.19
C ALA A 179 8.08 -16.98 -17.82
N GLY A 180 9.36 -16.57 -17.80
CA GLY A 180 9.82 -15.35 -18.46
C GLY A 180 9.41 -14.02 -17.80
N GLY A 181 8.84 -14.05 -16.59
CA GLY A 181 8.48 -12.80 -15.89
C GLY A 181 7.37 -12.94 -14.83
N ALA A 182 6.77 -14.12 -14.74
CA ALA A 182 5.68 -14.39 -13.81
C ALA A 182 6.17 -14.57 -12.37
N LYS A 183 5.36 -14.15 -11.41
CA LYS A 183 5.47 -14.41 -9.97
C LYS A 183 4.11 -14.66 -9.37
N VAL A 184 4.05 -15.47 -8.34
CA VAL A 184 2.90 -15.58 -7.45
C VAL A 184 3.33 -15.20 -6.03
N PHE A 185 2.40 -14.65 -5.27
CA PHE A 185 2.67 -14.20 -3.90
C PHE A 185 1.40 -14.27 -3.08
N GLY A 186 1.54 -14.39 -1.76
CA GLY A 186 0.42 -14.40 -0.85
C GLY A 186 0.81 -13.97 0.55
N THR A 187 -0.15 -13.45 1.29
CA THR A 187 -0.08 -13.14 2.72
C THR A 187 -1.20 -13.83 3.45
N TYR A 188 -0.91 -14.26 4.66
CA TYR A 188 -1.86 -14.82 5.61
C TYR A 188 -1.60 -14.16 6.95
N THR A 189 -2.60 -13.53 7.53
CA THR A 189 -2.51 -12.84 8.81
C THR A 189 -3.10 -13.73 9.89
N LEU A 190 -2.36 -13.89 10.99
CA LEU A 190 -2.82 -14.60 12.18
C LEU A 190 -3.56 -13.57 13.04
N ASP A 191 -4.87 -13.52 12.92
CA ASP A 191 -5.69 -12.65 13.76
C ASP A 191 -5.79 -13.21 15.19
N ASN A 192 -5.64 -12.35 16.17
CA ASN A 192 -5.76 -12.67 17.59
C ASN A 192 -7.02 -12.04 18.21
N SER A 193 -7.83 -11.34 17.44
CA SER A 193 -9.04 -10.65 17.89
C SER A 193 -10.25 -11.61 17.97
N GLU A 194 -10.09 -12.78 18.58
CA GLU A 194 -11.18 -13.76 18.80
C GLU A 194 -12.31 -13.23 19.72
N ALA A 195 -12.72 -11.97 19.53
CA ALA A 195 -13.75 -11.34 20.38
C ALA A 195 -15.13 -12.02 20.23
N ASP A 196 -15.36 -12.75 19.13
CA ASP A 196 -16.60 -13.43 18.78
C ASP A 196 -16.46 -14.95 18.70
N GLY A 197 -15.25 -15.50 18.82
CA GLY A 197 -14.96 -16.93 18.73
C GLY A 197 -14.88 -17.46 17.30
N GLU A 198 -14.94 -16.60 16.30
CA GLU A 198 -14.75 -16.95 14.90
C GLU A 198 -13.25 -16.92 14.54
N ASN A 199 -12.85 -17.71 13.55
CA ASN A 199 -11.47 -17.75 13.07
C ASN A 199 -11.39 -17.01 11.74
N ASP A 200 -11.32 -15.70 11.80
CA ASP A 200 -11.31 -14.79 10.68
C ASP A 200 -9.88 -14.35 10.31
N ASP A 201 -9.00 -15.31 10.07
CA ASP A 201 -7.62 -15.03 9.64
C ASP A 201 -7.59 -14.43 8.21
N PRO A 202 -7.34 -13.13 8.02
CA PRO A 202 -7.33 -12.51 6.69
C PRO A 202 -6.23 -13.06 5.79
N TYR A 203 -6.51 -13.19 4.50
CA TYR A 203 -5.47 -13.53 3.54
C TYR A 203 -5.60 -12.75 2.23
N SER A 204 -4.49 -12.61 1.55
CA SER A 204 -4.49 -12.12 0.17
C SER A 204 -3.53 -12.93 -0.69
N VAL A 205 -3.90 -13.11 -1.96
CA VAL A 205 -3.10 -13.83 -2.94
C VAL A 205 -3.04 -13.03 -4.23
N GLY A 206 -1.97 -13.22 -5.01
CA GLY A 206 -1.87 -12.54 -6.28
C GLY A 206 -0.80 -13.13 -7.19
N ALA A 207 -0.87 -12.69 -8.42
CA ALA A 207 0.14 -12.96 -9.43
C ALA A 207 0.54 -11.68 -10.14
N SER A 208 1.76 -11.64 -10.65
CA SER A 208 2.22 -10.56 -11.51
C SER A 208 3.10 -11.07 -12.63
N TYR A 209 3.12 -10.33 -13.73
CA TYR A 209 3.99 -10.58 -14.88
C TYR A 209 4.75 -9.31 -15.24
N LYS A 210 6.06 -9.44 -15.49
CA LYS A 210 6.90 -8.33 -15.91
C LYS A 210 7.87 -8.76 -16.99
N ALA A 211 7.60 -8.36 -18.23
CA ALA A 211 8.52 -8.54 -19.38
C ALA A 211 8.18 -7.54 -20.49
N GLY A 212 9.14 -7.20 -21.32
CA GLY A 212 8.93 -6.43 -22.56
C GLY A 212 8.29 -5.03 -22.35
N GLY A 213 8.58 -4.36 -21.22
CA GLY A 213 7.94 -3.08 -20.87
C GLY A 213 6.56 -3.22 -20.21
N ILE A 214 5.98 -4.42 -20.18
CA ILE A 214 4.69 -4.71 -19.53
C ILE A 214 4.93 -5.09 -18.07
N TYR A 215 4.13 -4.52 -17.18
CA TYR A 215 3.90 -5.00 -15.83
C TYR A 215 2.40 -5.16 -15.64
N ALA A 216 1.95 -6.37 -15.36
CA ALA A 216 0.55 -6.67 -15.08
C ALA A 216 0.43 -7.46 -13.78
N PHE A 217 -0.71 -7.33 -13.10
CA PHE A 217 -0.99 -8.09 -11.89
C PHE A 217 -2.49 -8.32 -11.70
N ALA A 218 -2.80 -9.33 -10.91
CA ALA A 218 -4.11 -9.56 -10.32
C ALA A 218 -3.90 -9.96 -8.85
N SER A 219 -4.79 -9.52 -7.97
CA SER A 219 -4.76 -9.88 -6.55
C SER A 219 -6.17 -9.97 -5.99
N TYR A 220 -6.34 -10.85 -5.00
CA TYR A 220 -7.54 -11.06 -4.24
C TYR A 220 -7.22 -10.91 -2.75
N ILE A 221 -8.15 -10.37 -1.97
CA ILE A 221 -8.08 -10.24 -0.51
C ILE A 221 -9.42 -10.59 0.10
N THR A 222 -9.43 -11.21 1.27
CA THR A 222 -10.60 -11.42 2.11
C THR A 222 -10.21 -11.36 3.58
N THR A 223 -11.13 -10.97 4.44
CA THR A 223 -10.96 -11.02 5.89
C THR A 223 -11.51 -12.31 6.52
N ASP A 224 -12.24 -13.14 5.74
CA ASP A 224 -12.86 -14.41 6.18
C ASP A 224 -13.85 -14.25 7.34
N ARG A 225 -14.48 -13.05 7.46
CA ARG A 225 -15.47 -12.73 8.50
C ARG A 225 -16.89 -13.16 8.15
N GLY A 226 -17.05 -13.75 7.00
CA GLY A 226 -18.35 -14.18 6.47
C GLY A 226 -19.20 -13.03 5.92
N GLY A 227 -19.88 -13.26 4.80
CA GLY A 227 -20.64 -12.23 4.11
C GLY A 227 -19.83 -11.56 2.99
N ASN A 228 -20.08 -10.28 2.77
CA ASN A 228 -19.40 -9.47 1.75
C ASN A 228 -18.10 -8.91 2.34
N ASP A 229 -17.00 -9.64 2.23
CA ASP A 229 -15.75 -9.31 2.90
C ASP A 229 -14.49 -9.51 2.03
N ASP A 230 -14.67 -9.45 0.73
CA ASP A 230 -13.56 -9.61 -0.21
C ASP A 230 -13.41 -8.44 -1.19
N ALA A 231 -12.30 -8.44 -1.90
CA ALA A 231 -12.05 -7.56 -3.03
C ALA A 231 -11.05 -8.18 -4.00
N THR A 232 -11.22 -7.84 -5.28
CA THR A 232 -10.31 -8.27 -6.35
C THR A 232 -9.77 -7.06 -7.11
N GLN A 233 -8.50 -7.08 -7.48
CA GLN A 233 -7.91 -6.03 -8.29
C GLN A 233 -7.15 -6.57 -9.48
N PHE A 234 -7.13 -5.77 -10.54
CA PHE A 234 -6.34 -5.97 -11.75
C PHE A 234 -5.62 -4.69 -12.11
N GLY A 235 -4.37 -4.79 -12.52
CA GLY A 235 -3.62 -3.63 -12.98
C GLY A 235 -2.63 -3.97 -14.06
N ILE A 236 -2.43 -3.03 -14.96
CA ILE A 236 -1.45 -3.12 -16.04
C ILE A 236 -0.71 -1.80 -16.19
N LYS A 237 0.59 -1.87 -16.47
CA LYS A 237 1.43 -0.74 -16.86
C LYS A 237 2.25 -1.14 -18.07
N TYR A 238 2.23 -0.31 -19.11
CA TYR A 238 3.08 -0.45 -20.27
C TYR A 238 4.05 0.73 -20.35
N THR A 239 5.34 0.42 -20.45
CA THR A 239 6.41 1.41 -20.60
C THR A 239 7.03 1.27 -21.97
N MET A 240 7.02 2.35 -22.76
CA MET A 240 7.57 2.43 -24.11
C MET A 240 8.48 3.65 -24.20
N GLY A 241 9.81 3.41 -24.16
CA GLY A 241 10.78 4.50 -24.10
C GLY A 241 10.58 5.36 -22.85
N ASP A 242 10.36 6.65 -23.06
CA ASP A 242 10.14 7.64 -22.00
C ASP A 242 8.67 7.76 -21.56
N ALA A 243 7.75 7.11 -22.26
CA ALA A 243 6.33 7.10 -21.96
C ALA A 243 5.93 5.87 -21.13
N ALA A 244 4.99 6.04 -20.20
CA ALA A 244 4.35 4.94 -19.53
C ALA A 244 2.85 5.21 -19.41
N PHE A 245 2.04 4.15 -19.55
CA PHE A 245 0.59 4.17 -19.42
C PHE A 245 0.18 3.06 -18.46
N TRP A 246 -0.85 3.31 -17.66
CA TRP A 246 -1.37 2.31 -16.73
C TRP A 246 -2.88 2.40 -16.58
N GLY A 247 -3.46 1.32 -16.11
CA GLY A 247 -4.83 1.24 -15.67
C GLY A 247 -4.96 0.22 -14.56
N MET A 248 -5.92 0.42 -13.69
CA MET A 248 -6.27 -0.45 -12.58
C MET A 248 -7.77 -0.45 -12.37
N TYR A 249 -8.30 -1.59 -11.95
CA TYR A 249 -9.68 -1.76 -11.54
C TYR A 249 -9.71 -2.61 -10.28
N GLU A 250 -10.45 -2.14 -9.28
CA GLU A 250 -10.73 -2.84 -8.02
C GLU A 250 -12.22 -3.14 -7.96
N ILE A 251 -12.57 -4.40 -7.78
CA ILE A 251 -13.93 -4.89 -7.64
C ILE A 251 -14.17 -5.10 -6.15
N ASP A 252 -15.19 -4.46 -5.63
CA ASP A 252 -15.62 -4.58 -4.24
C ASP A 252 -16.60 -5.75 -4.08
N GLY A 253 -16.19 -6.77 -3.32
CA GLY A 253 -17.09 -7.81 -2.80
C GLY A 253 -17.50 -7.50 -1.35
N GLY A 254 -17.58 -6.22 -0.99
CA GLY A 254 -17.97 -5.71 0.31
C GLY A 254 -16.83 -5.26 1.21
N LEU A 255 -15.59 -5.66 0.94
CA LEU A 255 -14.47 -5.30 1.83
C LEU A 255 -14.07 -3.83 1.72
N ILE A 256 -14.12 -3.22 0.52
CA ILE A 256 -13.86 -1.79 0.34
C ILE A 256 -14.95 -0.97 1.06
N THR A 257 -16.19 -1.35 0.86
CA THR A 257 -17.37 -0.75 1.51
C THR A 257 -17.31 -0.92 3.04
N SER A 258 -17.04 -2.11 3.54
CA SER A 258 -17.04 -2.43 4.98
C SER A 258 -15.96 -1.72 5.78
N THR A 259 -14.85 -1.32 5.15
CA THR A 259 -13.83 -0.48 5.81
C THR A 259 -14.36 0.90 6.18
N SER A 260 -15.43 1.34 5.52
CA SER A 260 -16.11 2.60 5.82
C SER A 260 -17.32 2.41 6.72
N ASN A 261 -18.08 1.31 6.54
CA ASN A 261 -19.23 0.98 7.37
C ASN A 261 -19.60 -0.52 7.24
N PRO A 262 -19.47 -1.34 8.28
CA PRO A 262 -19.70 -2.78 8.22
C PRO A 262 -21.17 -3.19 8.00
N ASN A 263 -22.12 -2.26 7.97
CA ASN A 263 -23.53 -2.54 7.72
C ASN A 263 -23.97 -2.19 6.28
N LEU A 264 -23.02 -1.86 5.42
CA LEU A 264 -23.26 -1.60 4.00
C LEU A 264 -22.94 -2.87 3.19
N GLY A 265 -23.50 -2.99 2.00
CA GLY A 265 -23.31 -4.12 1.10
C GLY A 265 -21.94 -4.11 0.38
N ASP A 266 -21.98 -3.97 -0.94
CA ASP A 266 -20.80 -3.96 -1.81
C ASP A 266 -20.88 -2.83 -2.84
N GLY A 267 -20.14 -2.91 -3.94
CA GLY A 267 -20.30 -2.02 -5.10
C GLY A 267 -19.37 -0.81 -5.13
N ALA A 268 -18.60 -0.53 -4.06
CA ALA A 268 -17.63 0.58 -4.06
C ALA A 268 -16.41 0.26 -4.96
N ASP A 269 -16.65 -0.09 -6.21
CA ASP A 269 -15.60 -0.34 -7.20
C ASP A 269 -14.73 0.89 -7.42
N VAL A 270 -13.46 0.71 -7.71
CA VAL A 270 -12.53 1.81 -7.98
C VAL A 270 -11.79 1.57 -9.29
N PHE A 271 -11.84 2.56 -10.16
CA PHE A 271 -11.16 2.55 -11.45
C PHE A 271 -10.15 3.69 -11.54
N ASN A 272 -8.98 3.44 -12.13
CA ASN A 272 -8.07 4.51 -12.53
C ASN A 272 -7.30 4.20 -13.81
N VAL A 273 -6.95 5.26 -14.52
CA VAL A 273 -6.01 5.26 -15.65
C VAL A 273 -5.02 6.40 -15.51
N GLY A 274 -3.84 6.23 -16.06
CA GLY A 274 -2.86 7.30 -16.04
C GLY A 274 -1.78 7.15 -17.10
N ALA A 275 -1.08 8.24 -17.30
CA ALA A 275 0.06 8.32 -18.20
C ALA A 275 1.17 9.19 -17.62
N SER A 276 2.41 8.89 -17.97
CA SER A 276 3.54 9.74 -17.66
C SER A 276 4.53 9.80 -18.80
N TYR A 277 5.28 10.89 -18.84
CA TYR A 277 6.37 11.09 -19.78
C TYR A 277 7.62 11.61 -19.06
N THR A 278 8.77 11.01 -19.36
CA THR A 278 10.05 11.37 -18.76
C THR A 278 10.87 12.21 -19.75
N ILE A 279 11.37 13.36 -19.31
CA ILE A 279 12.22 14.26 -20.11
C ILE A 279 13.52 14.48 -19.32
N GLY A 280 14.55 13.72 -19.63
CA GLY A 280 15.80 13.73 -18.88
C GLY A 280 15.58 13.38 -17.41
N ASN A 281 15.81 14.34 -16.53
CA ASN A 281 15.61 14.16 -15.08
C ASN A 281 14.19 14.53 -14.59
N ASN A 282 13.29 14.92 -15.51
CA ASN A 282 11.94 15.34 -15.18
C ASN A 282 10.94 14.26 -15.55
N LEU A 283 9.88 14.14 -14.76
CA LEU A 283 8.69 13.35 -15.10
C LEU A 283 7.47 14.25 -14.95
N VAL A 284 6.55 14.13 -15.90
CA VAL A 284 5.19 14.68 -15.80
C VAL A 284 4.22 13.51 -15.87
N SER A 285 3.16 13.54 -15.08
CA SER A 285 2.15 12.48 -14.98
C SER A 285 0.77 13.07 -14.82
N PHE A 286 -0.20 12.41 -15.44
CA PHE A 286 -1.62 12.65 -15.29
C PHE A 286 -2.32 11.33 -14.96
N ASP A 287 -3.26 11.38 -14.01
CA ASP A 287 -4.11 10.27 -13.60
C ASP A 287 -5.56 10.74 -13.55
N TYR A 288 -6.50 9.85 -13.86
CA TYR A 288 -7.93 10.01 -13.68
C TYR A 288 -8.51 8.73 -13.11
N GLY A 289 -9.51 8.84 -12.23
CA GLY A 289 -10.18 7.70 -11.64
C GLY A 289 -11.58 8.04 -11.12
N GLU A 290 -12.32 7.00 -10.83
CA GLU A 290 -13.69 7.04 -10.32
C GLU A 290 -13.85 5.98 -9.23
N GLY A 291 -14.70 6.27 -8.26
CA GLY A 291 -15.23 5.31 -7.32
C GLY A 291 -16.74 5.26 -7.45
N ASP A 292 -17.29 4.04 -7.45
CA ASP A 292 -18.72 3.81 -7.66
C ASP A 292 -19.53 3.96 -6.36
N ASP A 293 -20.84 4.01 -6.52
CA ASP A 293 -21.79 4.01 -5.42
C ASP A 293 -21.80 2.68 -4.67
N VAL A 294 -22.12 2.74 -3.39
CA VAL A 294 -22.29 1.55 -2.54
C VAL A 294 -23.70 0.97 -2.70
N ASP A 295 -23.80 -0.31 -2.99
CA ASP A 295 -25.05 -1.06 -2.94
C ASP A 295 -25.37 -1.51 -1.50
N LEU A 296 -26.64 -1.41 -1.11
CA LEU A 296 -27.11 -1.77 0.23
C LEU A 296 -27.61 -3.23 0.26
N ASP A 297 -27.28 -3.98 1.30
CA ASP A 297 -27.72 -5.38 1.50
C ASP A 297 -29.26 -5.55 1.41
N GLY A 298 -30.02 -4.55 1.78
CA GLY A 298 -31.49 -4.53 1.70
C GLY A 298 -32.06 -4.13 0.36
N GLY A 299 -31.20 -3.86 -0.62
CA GLY A 299 -31.56 -3.29 -1.92
C GLY A 299 -31.62 -1.77 -1.91
N GLY A 300 -31.20 -1.15 -2.98
CA GLY A 300 -30.99 0.28 -3.15
C GLY A 300 -29.52 0.64 -3.15
N THR A 301 -29.20 1.88 -3.44
CA THR A 301 -27.83 2.38 -3.62
C THR A 301 -27.63 3.60 -2.74
N LEU A 302 -26.48 3.68 -2.09
CA LEU A 302 -26.03 4.87 -1.36
C LEU A 302 -25.14 5.69 -2.30
N ASN A 303 -25.52 6.94 -2.54
CA ASN A 303 -24.76 7.84 -3.40
C ASN A 303 -23.44 8.21 -2.75
N THR A 304 -22.37 7.47 -3.06
CA THR A 304 -21.02 7.59 -2.52
C THR A 304 -19.98 7.74 -3.62
N SER A 305 -20.42 7.81 -4.87
CA SER A 305 -19.56 7.95 -6.04
C SER A 305 -18.73 9.23 -5.98
N TYR A 306 -17.59 9.17 -6.61
CA TYR A 306 -16.68 10.29 -6.76
C TYR A 306 -15.89 10.18 -8.05
N THR A 307 -15.44 11.32 -8.56
CA THR A 307 -14.41 11.39 -9.58
C THR A 307 -13.14 12.01 -9.00
N THR A 308 -12.00 11.66 -9.55
CA THR A 308 -10.73 12.24 -9.14
C THR A 308 -9.78 12.35 -10.32
N TRP A 309 -9.01 13.43 -10.34
CA TRP A 309 -7.88 13.53 -11.24
C TRP A 309 -6.65 14.10 -10.53
N ARG A 310 -5.48 13.79 -11.05
CA ARG A 310 -4.21 14.25 -10.53
C ARG A 310 -3.27 14.61 -11.67
N LEU A 311 -2.69 15.81 -11.59
CA LEU A 311 -1.57 16.23 -12.42
C LEU A 311 -0.36 16.46 -11.53
N GLY A 312 0.80 16.01 -11.95
CA GLY A 312 2.01 16.26 -11.17
C GLY A 312 3.29 16.02 -11.93
N GLY A 313 4.38 16.41 -11.32
CA GLY A 313 5.71 16.17 -11.86
C GLY A 313 6.78 16.19 -10.80
N TYR A 314 7.95 15.70 -11.15
CA TYR A 314 9.14 15.84 -10.31
C TYR A 314 10.39 16.10 -11.14
N HIS A 315 11.35 16.76 -10.51
CA HIS A 315 12.72 16.90 -11.00
C HIS A 315 13.68 16.14 -10.09
N LYS A 316 14.51 15.26 -10.67
CA LYS A 316 15.57 14.54 -9.96
C LYS A 316 16.88 15.32 -10.03
N PHE A 317 17.37 15.81 -8.90
CA PHE A 317 18.74 16.31 -8.78
C PHE A 317 19.76 15.17 -8.78
N SER A 318 19.33 14.00 -8.27
CA SER A 318 20.13 12.77 -8.24
C SER A 318 19.21 11.56 -8.15
N ASN A 319 19.79 10.34 -8.11
CA ASN A 319 19.02 9.11 -7.84
C ASN A 319 18.40 9.08 -6.43
N ARG A 320 18.83 9.97 -5.53
CA ARG A 320 18.38 10.01 -4.12
C ARG A 320 17.53 11.22 -3.80
N THR A 321 17.67 12.33 -4.55
CA THR A 321 17.03 13.61 -4.22
C THR A 321 16.15 14.09 -5.37
N ARG A 322 14.90 14.41 -5.05
CA ARG A 322 13.95 15.01 -6.00
C ARG A 322 13.08 16.07 -5.34
N VAL A 323 12.69 17.09 -6.08
CA VAL A 323 11.55 17.95 -5.77
C VAL A 323 10.37 17.51 -6.62
N TYR A 324 9.17 17.72 -6.11
CA TYR A 324 7.94 17.43 -6.83
C TYR A 324 6.88 18.48 -6.58
N ALA A 325 5.96 18.59 -7.52
CA ALA A 325 4.72 19.34 -7.36
C ALA A 325 3.57 18.49 -7.90
N THR A 326 2.45 18.45 -7.19
CA THR A 326 1.25 17.71 -7.55
C THR A 326 0.02 18.51 -7.23
N PHE A 327 -0.99 18.41 -8.07
CA PHE A 327 -2.35 18.89 -7.83
C PHE A 327 -3.30 17.71 -8.04
N SER A 328 -4.27 17.56 -7.16
CA SER A 328 -5.39 16.63 -7.32
C SER A 328 -6.68 17.31 -6.93
N GLU A 329 -7.73 16.96 -7.64
CA GLU A 329 -9.11 17.32 -7.36
C GLU A 329 -9.92 16.05 -7.21
N GLN A 330 -10.78 16.02 -6.22
CA GLN A 330 -11.66 14.92 -5.92
C GLN A 330 -13.07 15.51 -5.72
N ASP A 331 -14.02 15.12 -6.55
CA ASP A 331 -15.42 15.59 -6.49
C ASP A 331 -16.31 14.46 -5.99
N PHE A 332 -17.02 14.70 -4.88
CA PHE A 332 -17.90 13.74 -4.21
C PHE A 332 -19.36 14.08 -4.48
N ASP A 333 -20.13 13.11 -4.96
CA ASP A 333 -21.54 13.29 -5.26
C ASP A 333 -22.42 13.51 -4.02
N ALA A 334 -22.00 12.97 -2.88
CA ALA A 334 -22.67 13.19 -1.60
C ALA A 334 -21.67 13.31 -0.44
N ALA A 335 -22.14 13.81 0.70
CA ALA A 335 -21.34 13.77 1.93
C ALA A 335 -21.19 12.32 2.40
N VAL A 336 -19.97 11.81 2.37
CA VAL A 336 -19.59 10.49 2.88
C VAL A 336 -18.70 10.63 4.11
N ALA A 337 -18.52 9.56 4.88
CA ALA A 337 -17.75 9.61 6.11
C ALA A 337 -16.35 10.24 5.89
N GLY A 338 -16.13 11.40 6.51
CA GLY A 338 -14.89 12.17 6.44
C GLY A 338 -14.76 13.13 5.25
N HIS A 339 -15.75 13.21 4.35
CA HIS A 339 -15.76 14.14 3.23
C HIS A 339 -17.11 14.85 3.13
N ASN A 340 -17.10 16.15 2.82
CA ASN A 340 -18.30 16.90 2.46
C ASN A 340 -18.66 16.58 1.01
N LYS A 341 -19.94 16.80 0.64
CA LYS A 341 -20.33 16.85 -0.77
C LYS A 341 -19.60 18.00 -1.44
N GLY A 342 -19.08 17.78 -2.66
CA GLY A 342 -18.40 18.79 -3.46
C GLY A 342 -16.92 18.48 -3.65
N GLU A 343 -16.18 19.48 -4.05
CA GLU A 343 -14.78 19.35 -4.44
C GLU A 343 -13.82 19.39 -3.25
N GLN A 344 -12.75 18.61 -3.34
CA GLN A 344 -11.59 18.70 -2.49
C GLN A 344 -10.34 18.80 -3.36
N ASP A 345 -9.65 19.92 -3.23
CA ASP A 345 -8.40 20.21 -3.93
C ASP A 345 -7.19 20.05 -3.04
N ILE A 346 -6.14 19.44 -3.55
CA ILE A 346 -4.86 19.34 -2.85
C ILE A 346 -3.73 19.75 -3.78
N PHE A 347 -3.07 20.86 -3.46
CA PHE A 347 -1.83 21.26 -4.11
C PHE A 347 -0.66 20.96 -3.16
N SER A 348 0.36 20.23 -3.64
CA SER A 348 1.54 19.85 -2.85
C SER A 348 2.82 20.20 -3.56
N VAL A 349 3.77 20.79 -2.82
CA VAL A 349 5.17 20.95 -3.26
C VAL A 349 6.08 20.33 -2.22
N GLY A 350 6.91 19.37 -2.63
CA GLY A 350 7.72 18.63 -1.67
C GLY A 350 9.14 18.33 -2.14
N LEU A 351 9.96 17.97 -1.15
CA LEU A 351 11.34 17.53 -1.31
C LEU A 351 11.50 16.13 -0.69
N ARG A 352 12.01 15.19 -1.47
CA ARG A 352 12.37 13.85 -1.02
C ARG A 352 13.85 13.60 -1.16
N HIS A 353 14.44 13.04 -0.09
CA HIS A 353 15.81 12.54 -0.08
C HIS A 353 15.87 11.10 0.48
N ASN A 354 16.53 10.20 -0.24
CA ASN A 354 16.79 8.82 0.21
C ASN A 354 18.28 8.68 0.56
N PHE A 355 18.61 7.97 1.61
CA PHE A 355 19.99 7.71 2.04
C PHE A 355 20.25 6.23 2.39
#